data_132f0589b519ab33f09a9c06c63257b0
#
_entry.id   132f0589b519ab33f09a9c06c63257b0
#
_cell.length_a   1.000
_cell.length_b   1.000
_cell.length_c   1.000
_cell.angle_alpha   90.00
_cell.angle_beta   90.00
_cell.angle_gamma   90.00
#
_symmetry.space_group_name_H-M   'P 1'
#
loop_
_entity.id
_entity.type
_entity.pdbx_description
1 polymer ?
#
loop_
_entity_poly.entity_id
_entity_poly.type
_entity_poly.pdbx_seq_one_letter_code
_entity_poly.pdbx_strand_id
1 'polypeptide(L)'
;MRGELPHPAASAALPRPRQHFPPHGFPRLTRWHLLVAAALCTVAPGLGAQALTDTASAGPRISALAVSFPVDTPVKLVPDTGERRPKAIEYSDAYYTRLAIHRYASYAELPLFAVEYVLGQKLLNDQRDGRRGSSGAHSAVAVGLGALFAVNTVTGVWNMIEARHDPAGRTRRNLHVVTMLLADAGFVWTASLAGGAKESEHGADRHRNAALASIGVATASTIMMWLWKD
;
A
#
# COMPACT_ATOMS: atom_id res chain seq x y z
N MET A 1 -63.18 -13.15 19.08
CA MET A 1 -62.54 -11.87 18.80
C MET A 1 -61.04 -12.04 19.02
N ARG A 2 -60.24 -12.19 17.95
CA ARG A 2 -58.76 -12.29 18.04
C ARG A 2 -58.24 -10.91 17.65
N GLY A 3 -57.63 -10.21 18.63
CA GLY A 3 -56.98 -8.91 18.40
C GLY A 3 -55.71 -9.10 17.61
N GLU A 4 -55.62 -8.52 16.41
CA GLU A 4 -54.39 -8.36 15.65
C GLU A 4 -53.51 -7.30 16.30
N LEU A 5 -52.27 -7.68 16.61
CA LEU A 5 -51.23 -6.77 17.05
C LEU A 5 -50.65 -6.00 15.83
N PRO A 6 -50.45 -4.70 15.91
CA PRO A 6 -49.87 -3.95 14.80
C PRO A 6 -48.40 -4.32 14.60
N HIS A 7 -48.00 -4.57 13.35
CA HIS A 7 -46.61 -4.74 12.94
C HIS A 7 -45.83 -3.45 13.18
N PRO A 8 -44.56 -3.53 13.69
CA PRO A 8 -43.70 -2.39 13.78
C PRO A 8 -43.28 -1.95 12.37
N ALA A 9 -43.43 -0.65 12.10
CA ALA A 9 -43.04 -0.01 10.85
C ALA A 9 -41.54 -0.21 10.59
N ALA A 10 -41.22 -0.65 9.37
CA ALA A 10 -39.85 -0.75 8.89
C ALA A 10 -39.15 0.61 8.97
N SER A 11 -38.12 0.68 9.80
CA SER A 11 -37.27 1.86 9.92
C SER A 11 -36.51 2.04 8.60
N ALA A 12 -36.88 3.08 7.84
CA ALA A 12 -36.19 3.45 6.61
C ALA A 12 -34.75 3.86 6.97
N ALA A 13 -33.77 3.06 6.55
CA ALA A 13 -32.35 3.38 6.68
C ALA A 13 -32.05 4.66 5.91
N LEU A 14 -31.67 5.72 6.62
CA LEU A 14 -31.23 6.98 6.02
C LEU A 14 -29.98 6.73 5.15
N PRO A 15 -29.88 7.31 3.96
CA PRO A 15 -28.72 7.20 3.11
C PRO A 15 -27.48 7.80 3.83
N ARG A 16 -26.42 7.02 3.91
CA ARG A 16 -25.14 7.46 4.48
C ARG A 16 -24.63 8.68 3.71
N PRO A 17 -24.18 9.75 4.38
CA PRO A 17 -23.60 10.89 3.70
C PRO A 17 -22.37 10.43 2.92
N ARG A 18 -22.34 10.67 1.62
CA ARG A 18 -21.15 10.50 0.79
C ARG A 18 -20.08 11.44 1.32
N GLN A 19 -19.02 10.88 1.89
CA GLN A 19 -17.84 11.67 2.22
C GLN A 19 -17.26 12.18 0.89
N HIS A 20 -17.44 13.47 0.66
CA HIS A 20 -16.81 14.16 -0.45
C HIS A 20 -15.33 14.32 -0.08
N PHE A 21 -14.50 13.38 -0.52
CA PHE A 21 -13.07 13.60 -0.54
C PHE A 21 -12.81 14.67 -1.60
N PRO A 22 -12.20 15.81 -1.24
CA PRO A 22 -11.74 16.73 -2.26
C PRO A 22 -10.82 15.94 -3.21
N PRO A 23 -10.85 16.20 -4.53
CA PRO A 23 -9.89 15.61 -5.45
C PRO A 23 -8.52 16.06 -4.97
N HIS A 24 -7.80 15.14 -4.33
CA HIS A 24 -6.42 15.37 -3.94
C HIS A 24 -5.65 15.57 -5.23
N GLY A 25 -5.45 16.82 -5.61
CA GLY A 25 -4.45 17.18 -6.59
C GLY A 25 -3.16 16.52 -6.11
N PHE A 26 -2.54 15.72 -6.96
CA PHE A 26 -1.27 15.07 -6.67
C PHE A 26 -0.34 16.12 -6.06
N PRO A 27 0.22 15.89 -4.86
CA PRO A 27 1.18 16.82 -4.32
C PRO A 27 2.28 16.99 -5.36
N ARG A 28 2.52 18.24 -5.76
CA ARG A 28 3.63 18.54 -6.67
C ARG A 28 4.87 17.91 -6.06
N LEU A 29 5.46 16.95 -6.78
CA LEU A 29 6.68 16.27 -6.39
C LEU A 29 7.73 17.34 -6.09
N THR A 30 7.91 17.67 -4.82
CA THR A 30 8.98 18.56 -4.38
C THR A 30 10.30 17.81 -4.56
N ARG A 31 11.39 18.54 -4.78
CA ARG A 31 12.74 18.00 -5.03
C ARG A 31 13.18 16.88 -4.06
N TRP A 32 12.60 16.84 -2.87
CA TRP A 32 12.84 15.80 -1.85
C TRP A 32 12.33 14.41 -2.25
N HIS A 33 11.23 14.31 -3.00
CA HIS A 33 10.71 13.01 -3.46
C HIS A 33 11.63 12.35 -4.50
N LEU A 34 12.32 13.18 -5.30
CA LEU A 34 13.30 12.70 -6.27
C LEU A 34 14.60 12.21 -5.59
N LEU A 35 14.98 12.77 -4.43
CA LEU A 35 16.15 12.33 -3.70
C LEU A 35 15.96 10.97 -3.03
N VAL A 36 14.75 10.65 -2.54
CA VAL A 36 14.45 9.34 -1.97
C VAL A 36 14.39 8.27 -3.06
N ALA A 37 13.83 8.59 -4.24
CA ALA A 37 13.84 7.69 -5.40
C ALA A 37 15.27 7.48 -5.95
N ALA A 38 16.11 8.52 -5.96
CA ALA A 38 17.49 8.43 -6.41
C ALA A 38 18.39 7.61 -5.47
N ALA A 39 18.16 7.67 -4.14
CA ALA A 39 18.90 6.87 -3.17
C ALA A 39 18.63 5.35 -3.31
N LEU A 40 17.46 4.97 -3.82
CA LEU A 40 17.10 3.56 -4.10
C LEU A 40 17.68 3.05 -5.43
N CYS A 41 18.06 3.95 -6.35
CA CYS A 41 18.59 3.59 -7.67
C CYS A 41 20.12 3.50 -7.74
N THR A 42 20.87 3.91 -6.71
CA THR A 42 22.36 3.94 -6.74
C THR A 42 23.06 2.63 -6.41
N VAL A 43 22.32 1.53 -6.23
CA VAL A 43 22.91 0.18 -5.94
C VAL A 43 22.94 -0.72 -7.18
N ALA A 44 22.82 -0.21 -8.38
CA ALA A 44 23.03 -1.00 -9.60
C ALA A 44 24.31 -0.52 -10.32
N PRO A 45 25.42 -1.27 -10.31
CA PRO A 45 26.52 -1.02 -11.23
C PRO A 45 26.16 -1.63 -12.59
N GLY A 46 25.91 -0.78 -13.57
CA GLY A 46 26.12 -1.03 -14.99
C GLY A 46 24.99 -1.66 -15.79
N LEU A 47 24.07 -0.82 -16.27
CA LEU A 47 23.47 -0.97 -17.60
C LEU A 47 23.20 0.45 -18.15
N GLY A 48 23.70 0.68 -19.36
CA GLY A 48 23.89 2.00 -19.97
C GLY A 48 22.63 2.85 -20.09
N ALA A 49 22.78 4.12 -19.78
CA ALA A 49 21.84 5.17 -20.08
C ALA A 49 21.97 5.54 -21.56
N GLN A 50 20.88 5.39 -22.32
CA GLN A 50 20.70 6.13 -23.57
C GLN A 50 19.63 7.21 -23.35
N ALA A 51 20.02 8.42 -23.64
CA ALA A 51 19.24 9.63 -23.55
C ALA A 51 18.06 9.60 -24.53
N LEU A 52 16.88 10.01 -24.08
CA LEU A 52 15.80 10.49 -24.92
C LEU A 52 15.61 11.99 -24.67
N THR A 53 16.05 12.77 -25.65
CA THR A 53 15.87 14.20 -25.76
C THR A 53 14.46 14.54 -26.23
N ASP A 54 13.91 15.57 -25.64
CA ASP A 54 12.93 16.57 -26.10
C ASP A 54 11.83 16.20 -27.08
N THR A 55 10.58 16.36 -26.64
CA THR A 55 9.59 17.06 -27.49
C THR A 55 8.61 17.84 -26.59
N ALA A 56 8.74 19.15 -26.60
CA ALA A 56 7.75 20.08 -26.08
C ALA A 56 6.53 20.03 -27.00
N SER A 57 5.36 19.69 -26.48
CA SER A 57 4.10 19.82 -27.18
C SER A 57 3.13 20.68 -26.38
N ALA A 58 2.65 21.74 -27.05
CA ALA A 58 1.71 22.73 -26.57
C ALA A 58 0.37 22.08 -26.18
N GLY A 59 -0.05 22.28 -24.92
CA GLY A 59 -1.35 21.83 -24.43
C GLY A 59 -2.50 22.73 -24.90
N PRO A 60 -3.70 22.17 -25.14
CA PRO A 60 -4.87 22.93 -25.56
C PRO A 60 -5.39 23.81 -24.40
N ARG A 61 -5.65 25.10 -24.74
CA ARG A 61 -6.33 26.04 -23.86
C ARG A 61 -7.81 25.65 -23.75
N ILE A 62 -8.24 25.20 -22.57
CA ILE A 62 -9.66 25.01 -22.26
C ILE A 62 -10.20 26.34 -21.75
N SER A 63 -11.05 26.97 -22.57
CA SER A 63 -11.83 28.13 -22.16
C SER A 63 -12.88 27.69 -21.13
N ALA A 64 -12.81 28.26 -19.92
CA ALA A 64 -13.79 28.03 -18.89
C ALA A 64 -15.11 28.70 -19.29
N LEU A 65 -16.12 27.92 -19.64
CA LEU A 65 -17.51 28.35 -19.72
C LEU A 65 -18.03 28.50 -18.29
N ALA A 66 -18.18 29.74 -17.85
CA ALA A 66 -18.86 30.06 -16.59
C ALA A 66 -20.36 29.79 -16.77
N VAL A 67 -20.83 28.66 -16.23
CA VAL A 67 -22.27 28.38 -16.11
C VAL A 67 -22.74 29.01 -14.82
N SER A 68 -23.48 30.12 -14.92
CA SER A 68 -24.19 30.75 -13.79
C SER A 68 -25.46 29.94 -13.51
N PHE A 69 -25.53 29.31 -12.36
CA PHE A 69 -26.76 28.68 -11.86
C PHE A 69 -27.59 29.74 -11.10
N PRO A 70 -28.88 29.88 -11.38
CA PRO A 70 -29.75 30.74 -10.54
C PRO A 70 -29.91 30.10 -9.16
N VAL A 71 -29.37 30.75 -8.15
CA VAL A 71 -29.58 30.44 -6.72
C VAL A 71 -30.81 31.20 -6.24
N ASP A 72 -32.00 30.65 -6.49
CA ASP A 72 -33.23 31.09 -5.87
C ASP A 72 -34.10 29.88 -5.50
N THR A 73 -33.58 29.05 -4.61
CA THR A 73 -34.42 28.13 -3.83
C THR A 73 -34.24 28.49 -2.36
N PRO A 74 -35.33 28.86 -1.63
CA PRO A 74 -35.23 29.08 -0.19
C PRO A 74 -34.75 27.79 0.47
N VAL A 75 -33.56 27.81 1.04
CA VAL A 75 -33.04 26.70 1.85
C VAL A 75 -33.94 26.60 3.07
N LYS A 76 -34.82 25.57 3.06
CA LYS A 76 -35.63 25.24 4.22
C LYS A 76 -34.66 24.81 5.32
N LEU A 77 -34.41 25.71 6.29
CA LEU A 77 -33.64 25.40 7.48
C LEU A 77 -34.30 24.20 8.18
N VAL A 78 -33.70 23.04 8.05
CA VAL A 78 -34.09 21.87 8.84
C VAL A 78 -33.73 22.20 10.28
N PRO A 79 -34.69 22.08 11.24
CA PRO A 79 -34.39 22.34 12.66
C PRO A 79 -33.18 21.50 13.07
N ASP A 80 -32.24 22.13 13.74
CA ASP A 80 -31.10 21.43 14.37
C ASP A 80 -31.67 20.44 15.40
N THR A 81 -31.67 19.18 15.08
CA THR A 81 -32.22 18.13 15.95
C THR A 81 -31.34 17.87 17.16
N GLY A 82 -30.35 18.70 17.43
CA GLY A 82 -29.45 18.55 18.58
C GLY A 82 -28.55 17.28 18.51
N GLU A 83 -28.66 16.55 17.42
CA GLU A 83 -27.82 15.37 17.19
C GLU A 83 -26.39 15.84 16.96
N ARG A 84 -25.51 15.64 17.95
CA ARG A 84 -24.10 16.01 17.85
C ARG A 84 -23.51 15.34 16.62
N ARG A 85 -23.26 16.11 15.57
CA ARG A 85 -22.54 15.61 14.39
C ARG A 85 -21.21 15.00 14.84
N PRO A 86 -20.88 13.80 14.42
CA PRO A 86 -19.59 13.18 14.73
C PRO A 86 -18.48 14.18 14.38
N LYS A 87 -17.59 14.46 15.34
CA LYS A 87 -16.45 15.35 15.11
C LYS A 87 -15.58 14.73 14.01
N ALA A 88 -15.32 15.49 12.95
CA ALA A 88 -14.39 15.06 11.92
C ALA A 88 -13.01 14.81 12.54
N ILE A 89 -12.40 13.67 12.21
CA ILE A 89 -11.04 13.37 12.65
C ILE A 89 -10.10 14.03 11.65
N GLU A 90 -9.25 14.91 12.15
CA GLU A 90 -8.24 15.60 11.36
C GLU A 90 -6.89 14.92 11.58
N TYR A 91 -6.22 14.57 10.49
CA TYR A 91 -4.89 13.97 10.50
C TYR A 91 -3.83 15.04 10.23
N SER A 92 -2.61 14.83 10.78
CA SER A 92 -1.49 15.74 10.55
C SER A 92 -0.97 15.65 9.09
N ASP A 93 -0.31 16.72 8.62
CA ASP A 93 0.38 16.69 7.31
C ASP A 93 1.44 15.58 7.26
N ALA A 94 2.08 15.30 8.40
CA ALA A 94 3.04 14.21 8.53
C ALA A 94 2.39 12.83 8.31
N TYR A 95 1.13 12.64 8.71
CA TYR A 95 0.38 11.42 8.41
C TYR A 95 0.27 11.18 6.90
N TYR A 96 -0.13 12.20 6.15
CA TYR A 96 -0.28 12.08 4.70
C TYR A 96 1.06 11.86 4.00
N THR A 97 2.14 12.48 4.48
CA THR A 97 3.48 12.25 3.96
C THR A 97 3.92 10.80 4.19
N ARG A 98 3.77 10.27 5.41
CA ARG A 98 4.08 8.87 5.72
C ARG A 98 3.23 7.89 4.92
N LEU A 99 1.93 8.20 4.74
CA LEU A 99 1.01 7.40 3.93
C LEU A 99 1.45 7.34 2.47
N ALA A 100 1.93 8.45 1.91
CA ALA A 100 2.47 8.49 0.55
C ALA A 100 3.73 7.62 0.44
N ILE A 101 4.69 7.77 1.36
CA ILE A 101 5.92 6.95 1.40
C ILE A 101 5.56 5.47 1.49
N HIS A 102 4.71 5.08 2.44
CA HIS A 102 4.24 3.71 2.63
C HIS A 102 3.63 3.13 1.36
N ARG A 103 2.77 3.88 0.69
CA ARG A 103 2.10 3.46 -0.53
C ARG A 103 3.06 3.23 -1.69
N TYR A 104 4.00 4.16 -1.91
CA TYR A 104 4.99 4.02 -2.99
C TYR A 104 5.96 2.87 -2.72
N ALA A 105 6.41 2.69 -1.47
CA ALA A 105 7.22 1.54 -1.10
C ALA A 105 6.49 0.22 -1.34
N SER A 106 5.21 0.11 -0.96
CA SER A 106 4.38 -1.08 -1.23
C SER A 106 4.22 -1.37 -2.73
N TYR A 107 4.11 -0.33 -3.56
CA TYR A 107 4.04 -0.53 -5.02
C TYR A 107 5.35 -1.05 -5.59
N ALA A 108 6.48 -0.66 -5.03
CA ALA A 108 7.80 -1.14 -5.46
C ALA A 108 8.05 -2.61 -5.04
N GLU A 109 7.49 -3.07 -3.93
CA GLU A 109 7.67 -4.44 -3.43
C GLU A 109 7.13 -5.49 -4.40
N LEU A 110 5.96 -5.29 -5.01
CA LEU A 110 5.32 -6.30 -5.86
C LEU A 110 6.19 -6.73 -7.05
N PRO A 111 6.71 -5.81 -7.91
CA PRO A 111 7.61 -6.21 -8.98
C PRO A 111 8.93 -6.80 -8.45
N LEU A 112 9.44 -6.31 -7.30
CA LEU A 112 10.65 -6.87 -6.71
C LEU A 112 10.45 -8.29 -6.19
N PHE A 113 9.26 -8.65 -5.68
CA PHE A 113 8.93 -10.05 -5.36
C PHE A 113 9.04 -10.96 -6.59
N ALA A 114 8.55 -10.50 -7.75
CA ALA A 114 8.65 -11.28 -8.98
C ALA A 114 10.12 -11.45 -9.41
N VAL A 115 10.91 -10.38 -9.34
CA VAL A 115 12.35 -10.44 -9.64
C VAL A 115 13.07 -11.40 -8.68
N GLU A 116 12.79 -11.28 -7.38
CA GLU A 116 13.40 -12.11 -6.34
C GLU A 116 13.05 -13.59 -6.53
N TYR A 117 11.79 -13.88 -6.88
CA TYR A 117 11.35 -15.22 -7.21
C TYR A 117 12.13 -15.81 -8.40
N VAL A 118 12.26 -15.05 -9.49
CA VAL A 118 12.99 -15.51 -10.70
C VAL A 118 14.46 -15.78 -10.39
N LEU A 119 15.12 -14.87 -9.65
CA LEU A 119 16.52 -15.03 -9.26
C LEU A 119 16.71 -16.21 -8.32
N GLY A 120 15.81 -16.40 -7.36
CA GLY A 120 15.83 -17.54 -6.43
C GLY A 120 15.61 -18.88 -7.15
N GLN A 121 14.64 -18.95 -8.09
CA GLN A 121 14.42 -20.16 -8.89
C GLN A 121 15.64 -20.50 -9.76
N LYS A 122 16.27 -19.49 -10.34
CA LYS A 122 17.51 -19.70 -11.10
C LYS A 122 18.61 -20.33 -10.23
N LEU A 123 18.83 -19.80 -9.03
CA LEU A 123 19.82 -20.35 -8.08
C LEU A 123 19.50 -21.79 -7.70
N LEU A 124 18.25 -22.11 -7.41
CA LEU A 124 17.81 -23.45 -7.07
C LEU A 124 18.05 -24.44 -8.24
N ASN A 125 17.73 -24.02 -9.47
CA ASN A 125 17.97 -24.84 -10.65
C ASN A 125 19.48 -25.04 -10.90
N ASP A 126 20.30 -23.98 -10.78
CA ASP A 126 21.77 -24.10 -10.91
C ASP A 126 22.35 -25.08 -9.87
N GLN A 127 21.85 -25.05 -8.63
CA GLN A 127 22.27 -25.97 -7.57
C GLN A 127 21.90 -27.43 -7.89
N ARG A 128 20.66 -27.67 -8.35
CA ARG A 128 20.18 -29.00 -8.75
C ARG A 128 20.94 -29.58 -9.94
N ASP A 129 21.38 -28.71 -10.84
CA ASP A 129 22.18 -29.10 -12.01
C ASP A 129 23.70 -29.21 -11.70
N GLY A 130 24.08 -29.03 -10.42
CA GLY A 130 25.51 -29.06 -10.00
C GLY A 130 26.30 -27.83 -10.50
N ARG A 131 25.63 -26.79 -10.99
CA ARG A 131 26.28 -25.55 -11.45
C ARG A 131 26.49 -24.59 -10.32
N ARG A 132 27.56 -23.80 -10.40
CA ARG A 132 27.77 -22.68 -9.46
C ARG A 132 27.01 -21.44 -9.92
N GLY A 133 25.84 -21.18 -9.31
CA GLY A 133 25.10 -19.95 -9.51
C GLY A 133 25.71 -18.78 -8.72
N SER A 134 25.61 -17.55 -9.26
CA SER A 134 25.95 -16.33 -8.53
C SER A 134 24.75 -15.80 -7.73
N SER A 135 24.84 -15.75 -6.40
CA SER A 135 23.79 -15.24 -5.52
C SER A 135 23.78 -13.72 -5.37
N GLY A 136 24.71 -12.98 -6.01
CA GLY A 136 24.88 -11.54 -5.79
C GLY A 136 23.60 -10.73 -6.09
N ALA A 137 22.98 -10.96 -7.26
CA ALA A 137 21.75 -10.25 -7.64
C ALA A 137 20.58 -10.59 -6.71
N HIS A 138 20.36 -11.87 -6.39
CA HIS A 138 19.36 -12.33 -5.43
C HIS A 138 19.55 -11.67 -4.07
N SER A 139 20.77 -11.69 -3.51
CA SER A 139 21.05 -11.06 -2.23
C SER A 139 20.84 -9.53 -2.25
N ALA A 140 21.18 -8.86 -3.36
CA ALA A 140 20.98 -7.41 -3.49
C ALA A 140 19.48 -7.04 -3.51
N VAL A 141 18.66 -7.80 -4.25
CA VAL A 141 17.20 -7.58 -4.28
C VAL A 141 16.57 -7.91 -2.92
N ALA A 142 17.00 -8.99 -2.26
CA ALA A 142 16.54 -9.35 -0.91
C ALA A 142 16.83 -8.23 0.11
N VAL A 143 18.02 -7.63 0.08
CA VAL A 143 18.37 -6.47 0.94
C VAL A 143 17.50 -5.26 0.62
N GLY A 144 17.27 -4.97 -0.67
CA GLY A 144 16.37 -3.89 -1.11
C GLY A 144 14.93 -4.09 -0.62
N LEU A 145 14.40 -5.31 -0.74
CA LEU A 145 13.08 -5.68 -0.17
C LEU A 145 13.05 -5.50 1.34
N GLY A 146 14.07 -5.96 2.07
CA GLY A 146 14.16 -5.77 3.52
C GLY A 146 14.14 -4.29 3.93
N ALA A 147 14.82 -3.42 3.17
CA ALA A 147 14.80 -1.98 3.41
C ALA A 147 13.40 -1.38 3.15
N LEU A 148 12.70 -1.79 2.08
CA LEU A 148 11.33 -1.34 1.80
C LEU A 148 10.36 -1.79 2.89
N PHE A 149 10.46 -3.04 3.35
CA PHE A 149 9.66 -3.54 4.47
C PHE A 149 9.90 -2.76 5.74
N ALA A 150 11.15 -2.44 6.08
CA ALA A 150 11.47 -1.61 7.25
C ALA A 150 10.82 -0.21 7.15
N VAL A 151 10.89 0.43 5.98
CA VAL A 151 10.22 1.72 5.72
C VAL A 151 8.71 1.57 5.87
N ASN A 152 8.11 0.51 5.30
CA ASN A 152 6.67 0.27 5.38
C ASN A 152 6.21 -0.01 6.80
N THR A 153 6.95 -0.80 7.57
CA THR A 153 6.61 -1.11 8.96
C THR A 153 6.65 0.16 9.82
N VAL A 154 7.72 0.96 9.71
CA VAL A 154 7.83 2.21 10.47
C VAL A 154 6.70 3.20 10.11
N THR A 155 6.49 3.45 8.82
CA THR A 155 5.46 4.40 8.37
C THR A 155 4.05 3.91 8.66
N GLY A 156 3.80 2.61 8.49
CA GLY A 156 2.51 1.98 8.73
C GLY A 156 2.13 1.97 10.22
N VAL A 157 3.05 1.57 11.10
CA VAL A 157 2.82 1.55 12.55
C VAL A 157 2.58 2.96 13.08
N TRP A 158 3.36 3.94 12.63
CA TRP A 158 3.17 5.33 13.05
C TRP A 158 1.80 5.88 12.62
N ASN A 159 1.41 5.63 11.38
CA ASN A 159 0.09 6.02 10.88
C ASN A 159 -1.04 5.30 11.62
N MET A 160 -0.86 4.03 11.98
CA MET A 160 -1.82 3.29 12.80
C MET A 160 -1.99 3.93 14.20
N ILE A 161 -0.88 4.33 14.84
CA ILE A 161 -0.93 4.99 16.15
C ILE A 161 -1.71 6.31 16.06
N GLU A 162 -1.48 7.11 15.02
CA GLU A 162 -2.20 8.37 14.80
C GLU A 162 -3.69 8.13 14.50
N ALA A 163 -4.01 7.10 13.69
CA ALA A 163 -5.36 6.74 13.32
C ALA A 163 -6.10 5.86 14.35
N ARG A 164 -5.54 5.58 15.53
CA ARG A 164 -6.09 4.60 16.49
C ARG A 164 -7.51 4.90 16.97
N HIS A 165 -7.89 6.17 16.99
CA HIS A 165 -9.22 6.60 17.45
C HIS A 165 -10.24 6.71 16.30
N ASP A 166 -9.82 6.57 15.05
CA ASP A 166 -10.71 6.59 13.90
C ASP A 166 -11.44 5.24 13.77
N PRO A 167 -12.78 5.21 13.89
CA PRO A 167 -13.56 3.99 13.72
C PRO A 167 -13.64 3.56 12.24
N ALA A 168 -13.50 4.50 11.28
CA ALA A 168 -13.63 4.20 9.86
C ALA A 168 -12.49 3.28 9.40
N GLY A 169 -12.81 2.15 8.79
CA GLY A 169 -11.84 1.18 8.28
C GLY A 169 -10.95 0.53 9.34
N ARG A 170 -11.30 0.58 10.64
CA ARG A 170 -10.48 0.05 11.74
C ARG A 170 -10.16 -1.42 11.55
N THR A 171 -11.14 -2.25 11.22
CA THR A 171 -10.96 -3.69 11.05
C THR A 171 -9.97 -3.99 9.92
N ARG A 172 -10.13 -3.33 8.78
CA ARG A 172 -9.22 -3.46 7.63
C ARG A 172 -7.80 -3.05 7.99
N ARG A 173 -7.61 -1.89 8.65
CA ARG A 173 -6.29 -1.42 9.09
C ARG A 173 -5.63 -2.40 10.06
N ASN A 174 -6.37 -2.87 11.07
CA ASN A 174 -5.83 -3.81 12.05
C ASN A 174 -5.42 -5.13 11.41
N LEU A 175 -6.26 -5.67 10.53
CA LEU A 175 -5.96 -6.91 9.81
C LEU A 175 -4.73 -6.74 8.91
N HIS A 176 -4.63 -5.60 8.19
CA HIS A 176 -3.46 -5.28 7.39
C HIS A 176 -2.17 -5.24 8.24
N VAL A 177 -2.18 -4.54 9.36
CA VAL A 177 -1.02 -4.46 10.25
C VAL A 177 -0.61 -5.83 10.76
N VAL A 178 -1.56 -6.64 11.23
CA VAL A 178 -1.27 -7.99 11.74
C VAL A 178 -0.68 -8.88 10.65
N THR A 179 -1.26 -8.87 9.45
CA THR A 179 -0.77 -9.69 8.33
C THR A 179 0.60 -9.21 7.83
N MET A 180 0.87 -7.90 7.81
CA MET A 180 2.17 -7.38 7.42
C MET A 180 3.25 -7.70 8.45
N LEU A 181 2.98 -7.58 9.76
CA LEU A 181 3.92 -8.00 10.81
C LEU A 181 4.21 -9.51 10.75
N LEU A 182 3.21 -10.33 10.38
CA LEU A 182 3.42 -11.75 10.13
C LEU A 182 4.33 -11.98 8.91
N ALA A 183 4.15 -11.21 7.83
CA ALA A 183 5.03 -11.26 6.68
C ALA A 183 6.46 -10.84 7.02
N ASP A 184 6.64 -9.74 7.79
CA ASP A 184 7.94 -9.29 8.28
C ASP A 184 8.67 -10.40 9.06
N ALA A 185 7.98 -11.05 10.02
CA ALA A 185 8.52 -12.18 10.76
C ALA A 185 8.89 -13.35 9.84
N GLY A 186 8.07 -13.61 8.83
CA GLY A 186 8.33 -14.62 7.81
C GLY A 186 9.58 -14.31 6.96
N PHE A 187 9.80 -13.06 6.58
CA PHE A 187 11.01 -12.65 5.86
C PHE A 187 12.26 -12.73 6.72
N VAL A 188 12.18 -12.35 8.01
CA VAL A 188 13.30 -12.54 8.95
C VAL A 188 13.64 -14.04 9.08
N TRP A 189 12.62 -14.89 9.20
CA TRP A 189 12.82 -16.33 9.21
C TRP A 189 13.42 -16.84 7.89
N THR A 190 12.92 -16.40 6.75
CA THR A 190 13.48 -16.71 5.43
C THR A 190 14.97 -16.35 5.35
N ALA A 191 15.34 -15.15 5.80
CA ALA A 191 16.74 -14.71 5.82
C ALA A 191 17.60 -15.62 6.71
N SER A 192 17.08 -16.09 7.85
CA SER A 192 17.81 -17.01 8.74
C SER A 192 18.10 -18.38 8.12
N LEU A 193 17.30 -18.79 7.12
CA LEU A 193 17.50 -20.04 6.38
C LEU A 193 18.51 -19.94 5.24
N ALA A 194 18.98 -18.74 4.89
CA ALA A 194 19.84 -18.50 3.73
C ALA A 194 21.20 -19.24 3.80
N GLY A 195 21.73 -19.50 5.00
CA GLY A 195 22.94 -20.30 5.19
C GLY A 195 22.73 -21.73 4.72
N GLY A 196 21.74 -22.43 5.29
CA GLY A 196 21.41 -23.81 4.96
C GLY A 196 20.96 -24.00 3.50
N ALA A 197 20.42 -22.94 2.87
CA ALA A 197 20.06 -22.97 1.46
C ALA A 197 21.28 -23.15 0.53
N LYS A 198 22.46 -22.74 0.95
CA LYS A 198 23.72 -22.92 0.19
C LYS A 198 24.35 -24.29 0.39
N GLU A 199 23.96 -25.00 1.44
CA GLU A 199 24.61 -26.27 1.87
C GLU A 199 23.87 -27.48 1.32
N SER A 200 22.56 -27.40 1.08
CA SER A 200 21.78 -28.56 0.63
C SER A 200 20.52 -28.16 -0.13
N GLU A 201 20.06 -29.03 -1.01
CA GLU A 201 18.77 -28.85 -1.72
C GLU A 201 17.58 -28.74 -0.76
N HIS A 202 17.57 -29.56 0.32
CA HIS A 202 16.54 -29.48 1.34
C HIS A 202 16.54 -28.13 2.05
N GLY A 203 17.72 -27.57 2.34
CA GLY A 203 17.85 -26.21 2.88
C GLY A 203 17.35 -25.15 1.92
N ALA A 204 17.65 -25.29 0.63
CA ALA A 204 17.17 -24.39 -0.41
C ALA A 204 15.63 -24.44 -0.57
N ASP A 205 15.04 -25.63 -0.53
CA ASP A 205 13.58 -25.78 -0.57
C ASP A 205 12.89 -25.18 0.67
N ARG A 206 13.47 -25.33 1.85
CA ARG A 206 12.95 -24.70 3.08
C ARG A 206 12.97 -23.18 2.98
N HIS A 207 14.11 -22.61 2.56
CA HIS A 207 14.25 -21.17 2.33
C HIS A 207 13.24 -20.65 1.32
N ARG A 208 13.11 -21.32 0.17
CA ARG A 208 12.14 -20.99 -0.87
C ARG A 208 10.71 -21.03 -0.37
N ASN A 209 10.31 -22.08 0.35
CA ASN A 209 8.94 -22.23 0.85
C ASN A 209 8.60 -21.17 1.90
N ALA A 210 9.54 -20.83 2.78
CA ALA A 210 9.38 -19.71 3.72
C ALA A 210 9.23 -18.38 2.99
N ALA A 211 10.05 -18.12 1.96
CA ALA A 211 9.95 -16.91 1.13
C ALA A 211 8.59 -16.82 0.44
N LEU A 212 8.14 -17.90 -0.23
CA LEU A 212 6.85 -17.91 -0.93
C LEU A 212 5.67 -17.71 0.02
N ALA A 213 5.69 -18.29 1.21
CA ALA A 213 4.67 -18.07 2.22
C ALA A 213 4.62 -16.59 2.65
N SER A 214 5.78 -15.99 2.92
CA SER A 214 5.89 -14.59 3.35
C SER A 214 5.45 -13.62 2.24
N ILE A 215 5.88 -13.83 1.00
CA ILE A 215 5.44 -13.09 -0.19
C ILE A 215 3.93 -13.22 -0.37
N GLY A 216 3.39 -14.45 -0.23
CA GLY A 216 1.94 -14.68 -0.33
C GLY A 216 1.13 -13.90 0.68
N VAL A 217 1.55 -13.89 1.96
CA VAL A 217 0.89 -13.13 3.03
C VAL A 217 0.97 -11.62 2.75
N ALA A 218 2.14 -11.10 2.39
CA ALA A 218 2.33 -9.67 2.08
C ALA A 218 1.48 -9.24 0.88
N THR A 219 1.49 -10.03 -0.20
CA THR A 219 0.70 -9.75 -1.41
C THR A 219 -0.79 -9.79 -1.13
N ALA A 220 -1.27 -10.81 -0.40
CA ALA A 220 -2.68 -10.90 -0.01
C ALA A 220 -3.11 -9.72 0.84
N SER A 221 -2.28 -9.28 1.79
CA SER A 221 -2.51 -8.10 2.62
C SER A 221 -2.60 -6.81 1.80
N THR A 222 -1.73 -6.64 0.81
CA THR A 222 -1.73 -5.49 -0.10
C THR A 222 -2.99 -5.48 -0.97
N ILE A 223 -3.35 -6.62 -1.56
CA ILE A 223 -4.56 -6.78 -2.39
C ILE A 223 -5.82 -6.51 -1.55
N MET A 224 -5.87 -7.00 -0.33
CA MET A 224 -6.97 -6.73 0.61
C MET A 224 -7.19 -5.22 0.80
N MET A 225 -6.11 -4.43 0.96
CA MET A 225 -6.23 -2.97 1.09
C MET A 225 -6.76 -2.28 -0.15
N TRP A 226 -6.58 -2.87 -1.36
CA TRP A 226 -7.11 -2.32 -2.60
C TRP A 226 -8.57 -2.68 -2.86
N LEU A 227 -8.95 -3.91 -2.54
CA LEU A 227 -10.26 -4.46 -2.86
C LEU A 227 -11.31 -4.19 -1.78
N TRP A 228 -10.91 -4.15 -0.51
CA TRP A 228 -11.83 -3.92 0.59
C TRP A 228 -12.19 -2.44 0.68
N LYS A 229 -13.39 -2.11 0.25
CA LYS A 229 -14.00 -0.78 0.38
C LYS A 229 -15.01 -0.85 1.53
N ASP A 230 -14.85 0.05 2.49
CA ASP A 230 -15.83 0.20 3.61
C ASP A 230 -17.06 0.94 3.12
#